data_4df0266439dd5558c8d3dd4c19bb4efe
#
_entry.id   4df0266439dd5558c8d3dd4c19bb4efe
#
_cell.length_a   1.000
_cell.length_b   1.000
_cell.length_c   1.000
_cell.angle_alpha   90.00
_cell.angle_beta   90.00
_cell.angle_gamma   90.00
#
_symmetry.space_group_name_H-M   'P 1'
#
loop_
_entity.id
_entity.type
_entity.pdbx_description
1 polymer ?
#
loop_
_entity_poly.entity_id
_entity_poly.type
_entity_poly.pdbx_seq_one_letter_code
_entity_poly.pdbx_strand_id
1 'polypeptide(L)'
;MLEKIDLNKKMSKQEYSESLPKIEAELGRLQRECKDLDIPVMIVFEGFGASGKGLQIGKLIHSMDPRGFEVHTIKNETEEERMHPFLWRFWIKTPEKGKIAVFDGSWYRKVWVDRFEKRTREKELKDDFASINAFEQQLSEGGTLIIKLFLDIDQDEQEKRFKKLEKKKETQWRVTQGDKERNVKYDEYALMAEEMLFCTDTDYAPWTIIEATDRRFATTKIYMTVIQAMQEQIRRQKENSALLEKTNKIVEEVCEEKEVQIAQYAENRFSEVSILSKTDLSCSYTKEEYKQKLDKLQRKAERLHGELYRKRSEEHTSELQSLAYLVCRLLLEK
;
A
#
# COMPACT_ATOMS: atom_id res chain seq x y z
N MET A 1 9.76 -15.52 12.51
CA MET A 1 9.27 -16.01 11.20
C MET A 1 10.41 -16.61 10.38
N LEU A 2 11.51 -15.89 10.18
CA LEU A 2 12.65 -16.33 9.36
C LEU A 2 13.37 -17.56 9.92
N GLU A 3 13.57 -17.67 11.21
CA GLU A 3 14.25 -18.80 11.88
C GLU A 3 13.62 -20.19 11.61
N LYS A 4 12.34 -20.22 11.21
CA LYS A 4 11.61 -21.47 10.94
C LYS A 4 11.71 -21.93 9.48
N ILE A 5 12.41 -21.16 8.64
CA ILE A 5 12.49 -21.38 7.19
C ILE A 5 13.68 -22.26 6.85
N ASP A 6 13.44 -23.34 6.11
CA ASP A 6 14.49 -24.20 5.60
C ASP A 6 14.98 -23.68 4.24
N LEU A 7 16.07 -22.91 4.25
CA LEU A 7 16.70 -22.35 3.06
C LEU A 7 17.36 -23.39 2.14
N ASN A 8 17.45 -24.67 2.57
CA ASN A 8 18.03 -25.75 1.76
C ASN A 8 17.04 -26.35 0.76
N LYS A 9 15.78 -25.92 0.75
CA LYS A 9 14.79 -26.41 -0.20
C LYS A 9 15.22 -26.16 -1.64
N LYS A 10 15.08 -27.20 -2.46
CA LYS A 10 15.51 -27.20 -3.87
C LYS A 10 14.43 -27.84 -4.75
N MET A 11 14.39 -27.42 -5.99
CA MET A 11 13.54 -28.01 -7.02
C MET A 11 14.41 -28.52 -8.17
N SER A 12 14.16 -29.73 -8.62
CA SER A 12 14.90 -30.29 -9.75
C SER A 12 14.59 -29.51 -11.05
N LYS A 13 15.51 -29.61 -12.03
CA LYS A 13 15.29 -28.97 -13.34
C LYS A 13 14.10 -29.60 -14.08
N GLN A 14 13.91 -30.89 -13.91
CA GLN A 14 12.84 -31.64 -14.58
C GLN A 14 11.48 -31.20 -14.02
N GLU A 15 11.26 -31.28 -12.71
CA GLU A 15 10.03 -30.85 -12.05
C GLU A 15 9.67 -29.40 -12.42
N TYR A 16 10.67 -28.51 -12.40
CA TYR A 16 10.49 -27.10 -12.76
C TYR A 16 10.02 -26.96 -14.23
N SER A 17 10.67 -27.65 -15.19
CA SER A 17 10.32 -27.52 -16.60
C SER A 17 8.98 -28.16 -16.95
N GLU A 18 8.53 -29.18 -16.21
CA GLU A 18 7.22 -29.82 -16.39
C GLU A 18 6.08 -29.02 -15.78
N SER A 19 6.31 -28.36 -14.63
CA SER A 19 5.28 -27.61 -13.90
C SER A 19 5.12 -26.18 -14.41
N LEU A 20 6.19 -25.50 -14.79
CA LEU A 20 6.19 -24.08 -15.09
C LEU A 20 5.16 -23.66 -16.16
N PRO A 21 5.05 -24.33 -17.33
CA PRO A 21 4.09 -23.91 -18.37
C PRO A 21 2.63 -23.96 -17.90
N LYS A 22 2.30 -24.94 -17.04
CA LYS A 22 0.94 -25.07 -16.48
C LYS A 22 0.64 -23.94 -15.51
N ILE A 23 1.62 -23.60 -14.66
CA ILE A 23 1.55 -22.54 -13.65
C ILE A 23 1.43 -21.17 -14.35
N GLU A 24 2.21 -20.93 -15.39
CA GLU A 24 2.16 -19.69 -16.19
C GLU A 24 0.82 -19.51 -16.90
N ALA A 25 0.29 -20.58 -17.50
CA ALA A 25 -1.02 -20.56 -18.14
C ALA A 25 -2.16 -20.24 -17.15
N GLU A 26 -2.09 -20.83 -15.93
CA GLU A 26 -3.06 -20.57 -14.87
C GLU A 26 -2.98 -19.13 -14.36
N LEU A 27 -1.78 -18.58 -14.17
CA LEU A 27 -1.59 -17.18 -13.77
C LEU A 27 -2.21 -16.22 -14.79
N GLY A 28 -1.97 -16.44 -16.10
CA GLY A 28 -2.55 -15.64 -17.16
C GLY A 28 -4.08 -15.77 -17.24
N ARG A 29 -4.65 -16.94 -16.89
CA ARG A 29 -6.09 -17.13 -16.78
C ARG A 29 -6.66 -16.30 -15.62
N LEU A 30 -6.03 -16.39 -14.43
CA LEU A 30 -6.47 -15.67 -13.24
C LEU A 30 -6.35 -14.15 -13.39
N GLN A 31 -5.32 -13.66 -14.07
CA GLN A 31 -5.21 -12.23 -14.37
C GLN A 31 -6.43 -11.73 -15.16
N ARG A 32 -6.88 -12.48 -16.20
CA ARG A 32 -8.09 -12.12 -16.94
C ARG A 32 -9.34 -12.16 -16.07
N GLU A 33 -9.46 -13.18 -15.23
CA GLU A 33 -10.60 -13.33 -14.33
C GLU A 33 -10.64 -12.22 -13.26
N CYS A 34 -9.50 -11.81 -12.70
CA CYS A 34 -9.43 -10.63 -11.81
C CYS A 34 -9.84 -9.34 -12.54
N LYS A 35 -9.45 -9.19 -13.81
CA LYS A 35 -9.88 -8.06 -14.64
C LYS A 35 -11.40 -8.04 -14.85
N ASP A 36 -11.99 -9.20 -15.19
CA ASP A 36 -13.43 -9.33 -15.47
C ASP A 36 -14.28 -9.10 -14.20
N LEU A 37 -13.70 -9.33 -13.02
CA LEU A 37 -14.34 -9.13 -11.71
C LEU A 37 -13.93 -7.80 -11.04
N ASP A 38 -13.24 -6.92 -11.73
CA ASP A 38 -12.78 -5.63 -11.21
C ASP A 38 -11.93 -5.73 -9.91
N ILE A 39 -11.18 -6.84 -9.75
CA ILE A 39 -10.33 -7.08 -8.58
C ILE A 39 -8.96 -6.41 -8.78
N PRO A 40 -8.61 -5.35 -8.06
CA PRO A 40 -7.27 -4.79 -8.08
C PRO A 40 -6.32 -5.68 -7.27
N VAL A 41 -5.08 -5.88 -7.75
CA VAL A 41 -4.09 -6.73 -7.10
C VAL A 41 -2.80 -5.96 -6.88
N MET A 42 -2.24 -6.03 -5.68
CA MET A 42 -0.91 -5.51 -5.34
C MET A 42 0.00 -6.66 -4.96
N ILE A 43 1.15 -6.80 -5.64
CA ILE A 43 2.16 -7.82 -5.34
C ILE A 43 3.42 -7.11 -4.86
N VAL A 44 3.76 -7.29 -3.59
CA VAL A 44 4.89 -6.63 -2.93
C VAL A 44 6.06 -7.60 -2.82
N PHE A 45 7.20 -7.22 -3.36
CA PHE A 45 8.45 -7.96 -3.25
C PHE A 45 9.41 -7.25 -2.30
N GLU A 46 9.65 -7.86 -1.16
CA GLU A 46 10.68 -7.46 -0.19
C GLU A 46 11.71 -8.59 0.00
N GLY A 47 12.75 -8.34 0.76
CA GLY A 47 13.78 -9.34 1.05
C GLY A 47 15.19 -8.81 0.91
N PHE A 48 16.14 -9.63 1.32
CA PHE A 48 17.55 -9.27 1.39
C PHE A 48 18.16 -8.85 0.05
N GLY A 49 19.23 -8.05 0.12
CA GLY A 49 20.01 -7.67 -1.07
C GLY A 49 20.48 -8.90 -1.82
N ALA A 50 20.48 -8.89 -3.14
CA ALA A 50 20.82 -10.01 -4.02
C ALA A 50 19.98 -11.31 -3.82
N SER A 51 18.87 -11.29 -3.08
CA SER A 51 17.95 -12.44 -2.97
C SER A 51 17.34 -12.84 -4.31
N GLY A 52 17.30 -11.91 -5.27
CA GLY A 52 16.84 -12.17 -6.63
C GLY A 52 15.47 -11.58 -6.95
N LYS A 53 14.99 -10.59 -6.19
CA LYS A 53 13.70 -9.89 -6.40
C LYS A 53 13.48 -9.54 -7.87
N GLY A 54 14.32 -8.72 -8.46
CA GLY A 54 14.15 -8.30 -9.85
C GLY A 54 14.14 -9.44 -10.88
N LEU A 55 14.85 -10.56 -10.62
CA LEU A 55 14.76 -11.75 -11.46
C LEU A 55 13.37 -12.42 -11.35
N GLN A 56 12.86 -12.54 -10.14
CA GLN A 56 11.55 -13.17 -9.89
C GLN A 56 10.40 -12.31 -10.40
N ILE A 57 10.48 -10.99 -10.22
CA ILE A 57 9.54 -10.04 -10.81
C ILE A 57 9.55 -10.18 -12.34
N GLY A 58 10.75 -10.17 -12.96
CA GLY A 58 10.86 -10.32 -14.41
C GLY A 58 10.24 -11.61 -14.94
N LYS A 59 10.37 -12.72 -14.21
CA LYS A 59 9.72 -13.98 -14.58
C LYS A 59 8.21 -13.89 -14.42
N LEU A 60 7.74 -13.39 -13.28
CA LEU A 60 6.31 -13.28 -12.99
C LEU A 60 5.58 -12.44 -14.05
N ILE A 61 6.10 -11.27 -14.38
CA ILE A 61 5.48 -10.38 -15.37
C ILE A 61 5.55 -10.94 -16.80
N HIS A 62 6.54 -11.77 -17.10
CA HIS A 62 6.65 -12.42 -18.42
C HIS A 62 5.46 -13.35 -18.72
N SER A 63 4.81 -13.86 -17.68
CA SER A 63 3.65 -14.77 -17.77
C SER A 63 2.30 -14.04 -17.76
N MET A 64 2.31 -12.72 -17.72
CA MET A 64 1.11 -11.88 -17.64
C MET A 64 0.92 -11.01 -18.88
N ASP A 65 -0.32 -10.63 -19.17
CA ASP A 65 -0.63 -9.63 -20.21
C ASP A 65 -0.07 -8.25 -19.78
N PRO A 66 0.84 -7.64 -20.56
CA PRO A 66 1.49 -6.39 -20.20
C PRO A 66 0.54 -5.20 -20.07
N ARG A 67 -0.66 -5.26 -20.64
CA ARG A 67 -1.69 -4.23 -20.52
C ARG A 67 -2.40 -4.25 -19.17
N GLY A 68 -2.26 -5.34 -18.41
CA GLY A 68 -2.96 -5.58 -17.15
C GLY A 68 -2.12 -5.37 -15.91
N PHE A 69 -0.85 -4.95 -16.02
CA PHE A 69 -0.02 -4.69 -14.85
C PHE A 69 0.91 -3.49 -15.02
N GLU A 70 1.36 -2.95 -13.89
CA GLU A 70 2.43 -1.96 -13.80
C GLU A 70 3.48 -2.42 -12.79
N VAL A 71 4.76 -2.06 -13.02
CA VAL A 71 5.87 -2.38 -12.12
C VAL A 71 6.44 -1.09 -11.53
N HIS A 72 6.42 -0.98 -10.23
CA HIS A 72 6.94 0.16 -9.48
C HIS A 72 8.22 -0.21 -8.76
N THR A 73 9.36 0.29 -9.25
CA THR A 73 10.65 0.16 -8.54
C THR A 73 10.79 1.32 -7.56
N ILE A 74 10.79 1.00 -6.27
CA ILE A 74 10.86 2.01 -5.20
C ILE A 74 12.31 2.35 -4.87
N LYS A 75 12.66 3.61 -5.10
CA LYS A 75 13.96 4.20 -4.78
C LYS A 75 13.85 5.14 -3.57
N ASN A 76 14.94 5.85 -3.27
CA ASN A 76 14.91 6.93 -2.30
C ASN A 76 13.86 7.97 -2.71
N GLU A 77 13.26 8.61 -1.72
CA GLU A 77 12.25 9.64 -1.93
C GLU A 77 12.83 10.82 -2.72
N THR A 78 12.04 11.34 -3.66
CA THR A 78 12.32 12.59 -4.34
C THR A 78 12.09 13.78 -3.40
N GLU A 79 12.46 14.99 -3.80
CA GLU A 79 12.16 16.21 -3.04
C GLU A 79 10.65 16.41 -2.90
N GLU A 80 9.91 16.23 -3.98
CA GLU A 80 8.45 16.30 -3.99
C GLU A 80 7.82 15.26 -3.04
N GLU A 81 8.23 13.99 -3.13
CA GLU A 81 7.71 12.92 -2.27
C GLU A 81 7.95 13.20 -0.77
N ARG A 82 9.04 13.89 -0.41
CA ARG A 82 9.34 14.29 0.97
C ARG A 82 8.43 15.40 1.52
N MET A 83 7.78 16.16 0.64
CA MET A 83 6.81 17.18 1.04
C MET A 83 5.44 16.61 1.42
N HIS A 84 5.19 15.38 1.06
CA HIS A 84 3.97 14.65 1.35
C HIS A 84 4.15 13.66 2.51
N PRO A 85 3.07 13.19 3.16
CA PRO A 85 3.13 12.06 4.08
C PRO A 85 3.76 10.84 3.40
N PHE A 86 4.57 10.05 4.12
CA PHE A 86 5.41 9.02 3.50
C PHE A 86 4.63 7.98 2.67
N LEU A 87 3.36 7.72 2.99
CA LEU A 87 2.51 6.79 2.23
C LEU A 87 1.90 7.41 0.97
N TRP A 88 1.94 8.74 0.80
CA TRP A 88 1.37 9.40 -0.37
C TRP A 88 1.91 8.84 -1.70
N ARG A 89 3.23 8.65 -1.79
CA ARG A 89 3.89 8.09 -2.97
C ARG A 89 3.43 6.68 -3.35
N PHE A 90 2.83 5.95 -2.42
CA PHE A 90 2.28 4.62 -2.63
C PHE A 90 0.79 4.67 -2.95
N TRP A 91 0.04 5.60 -2.35
CA TRP A 91 -1.35 5.84 -2.70
C TRP A 91 -1.55 6.15 -4.19
N ILE A 92 -0.71 6.99 -4.77
CA ILE A 92 -0.76 7.33 -6.21
C ILE A 92 -0.33 6.19 -7.15
N LYS A 93 0.18 5.09 -6.59
CA LYS A 93 0.61 3.88 -7.32
C LYS A 93 -0.30 2.68 -7.06
N THR A 94 -1.43 2.90 -6.39
CA THR A 94 -2.43 1.84 -6.21
C THR A 94 -3.04 1.48 -7.56
N PRO A 95 -3.28 0.18 -7.84
CA PRO A 95 -3.81 -0.24 -9.13
C PRO A 95 -5.26 0.18 -9.31
N GLU A 96 -5.64 0.48 -10.54
CA GLU A 96 -7.04 0.57 -10.94
C GLU A 96 -7.73 -0.79 -10.77
N LYS A 97 -9.06 -0.79 -10.74
CA LYS A 97 -9.87 -2.01 -10.72
C LYS A 97 -9.50 -2.93 -11.88
N GLY A 98 -9.31 -4.21 -11.56
CA GLY A 98 -8.94 -5.23 -12.55
C GLY A 98 -7.48 -5.17 -13.04
N LYS A 99 -6.63 -4.32 -12.44
CA LYS A 99 -5.20 -4.24 -12.76
C LYS A 99 -4.31 -4.73 -11.62
N ILE A 100 -3.05 -5.00 -11.95
CA ILE A 100 -2.03 -5.50 -11.02
C ILE A 100 -0.92 -4.46 -10.88
N ALA A 101 -0.58 -4.07 -9.65
CA ALA A 101 0.63 -3.30 -9.35
C ALA A 101 1.67 -4.22 -8.70
N VAL A 102 2.86 -4.29 -9.28
CA VAL A 102 3.99 -5.07 -8.74
C VAL A 102 5.02 -4.10 -8.17
N PHE A 103 5.34 -4.25 -6.90
CA PHE A 103 6.28 -3.39 -6.19
C PHE A 103 7.63 -4.10 -5.99
N ASP A 104 8.71 -3.55 -6.55
CA ASP A 104 10.10 -3.93 -6.24
C ASP A 104 10.63 -3.02 -5.13
N GLY A 105 10.51 -3.48 -3.88
CA GLY A 105 10.55 -2.64 -2.69
C GLY A 105 9.25 -1.84 -2.50
N SER A 106 8.97 -1.42 -1.27
CA SER A 106 7.68 -0.82 -0.95
C SER A 106 7.77 0.18 0.22
N TRP A 107 6.65 0.46 0.87
CA TRP A 107 6.54 1.26 2.09
C TRP A 107 7.31 0.67 3.27
N TYR A 108 7.61 -0.61 3.25
CA TYR A 108 8.40 -1.28 4.27
C TYR A 108 9.86 -0.80 4.33
N ARG A 109 10.34 -0.18 3.25
CA ARG A 109 11.65 0.46 3.24
C ARG A 109 11.85 1.40 4.43
N LYS A 110 10.83 2.16 4.83
CA LYS A 110 10.88 3.12 5.94
C LYS A 110 11.21 2.47 7.28
N VAL A 111 10.56 1.36 7.59
CA VAL A 111 10.69 0.65 8.87
C VAL A 111 11.81 -0.37 8.91
N TRP A 112 12.44 -0.66 7.77
CA TRP A 112 13.51 -1.62 7.64
C TRP A 112 14.81 -0.99 7.14
N VAL A 113 14.92 -0.62 5.86
CA VAL A 113 16.13 -0.08 5.25
C VAL A 113 16.49 1.29 5.82
N ASP A 114 15.53 2.21 5.86
CA ASP A 114 15.75 3.58 6.33
C ASP A 114 15.98 3.62 7.85
N ARG A 115 15.41 2.69 8.59
CA ARG A 115 15.68 2.45 10.00
C ARG A 115 17.15 2.01 10.21
N PHE A 116 17.60 0.98 9.51
CA PHE A 116 18.98 0.50 9.57
C PHE A 116 19.99 1.61 9.23
N GLU A 117 19.67 2.42 8.24
CA GLU A 117 20.48 3.57 7.81
C GLU A 117 20.28 4.81 8.71
N LYS A 118 19.55 4.69 9.83
CA LYS A 118 19.28 5.73 10.83
C LYS A 118 18.55 6.96 10.27
N ARG A 119 17.77 6.79 9.20
CA ARG A 119 16.89 7.83 8.64
C ARG A 119 15.54 7.88 9.32
N THR A 120 15.05 6.74 9.81
CA THR A 120 13.83 6.64 10.63
C THR A 120 14.21 6.66 12.10
N ARG A 121 13.47 7.41 12.91
CA ARG A 121 13.70 7.51 14.35
C ARG A 121 12.95 6.39 15.07
N GLU A 122 13.60 5.71 16.02
CA GLU A 122 13.00 4.60 16.79
C GLU A 122 11.68 4.99 17.49
N LYS A 123 11.55 6.23 17.95
CA LYS A 123 10.32 6.73 18.59
C LYS A 123 9.11 6.84 17.64
N GLU A 124 9.36 6.92 16.32
CA GLU A 124 8.33 7.06 15.28
C GLU A 124 7.90 5.70 14.72
N LEU A 125 8.69 4.64 15.01
CA LEU A 125 8.53 3.33 14.42
C LEU A 125 7.16 2.69 14.68
N LYS A 126 6.63 2.86 15.91
CA LYS A 126 5.30 2.35 16.25
C LYS A 126 4.19 3.00 15.42
N ASP A 127 4.29 4.30 15.20
CA ASP A 127 3.32 5.05 14.42
C ASP A 127 3.47 4.73 12.92
N ASP A 128 4.71 4.48 12.45
CA ASP A 128 4.99 4.05 11.09
C ASP A 128 4.38 2.66 10.82
N PHE A 129 4.51 1.69 11.72
CA PHE A 129 3.86 0.38 11.60
C PHE A 129 2.33 0.49 11.62
N ALA A 130 1.78 1.30 12.53
CA ALA A 130 0.34 1.54 12.58
C ALA A 130 -0.18 2.17 11.28
N SER A 131 0.55 3.13 10.72
CA SER A 131 0.22 3.77 9.44
C SER A 131 0.26 2.80 8.26
N ILE A 132 1.26 1.90 8.22
CA ILE A 132 1.38 0.85 7.21
C ILE A 132 0.18 -0.11 7.31
N ASN A 133 -0.12 -0.61 8.49
CA ASN A 133 -1.24 -1.53 8.69
C ASN A 133 -2.58 -0.87 8.33
N ALA A 134 -2.79 0.39 8.70
CA ALA A 134 -3.99 1.14 8.32
C ALA A 134 -4.11 1.34 6.80
N PHE A 135 -3.00 1.61 6.11
CA PHE A 135 -2.95 1.72 4.66
C PHE A 135 -3.35 0.41 3.97
N GLU A 136 -2.76 -0.71 4.38
CA GLU A 136 -3.07 -2.03 3.84
C GLU A 136 -4.51 -2.46 4.15
N GLN A 137 -5.00 -2.16 5.35
CA GLN A 137 -6.36 -2.45 5.75
C GLN A 137 -7.38 -1.70 4.88
N GLN A 138 -7.18 -0.39 4.67
CA GLN A 138 -8.07 0.42 3.82
C GLN A 138 -8.12 -0.10 2.39
N LEU A 139 -6.98 -0.50 1.83
CA LEU A 139 -6.92 -1.10 0.49
C LEU A 139 -7.64 -2.44 0.43
N SER A 140 -7.43 -3.30 1.43
CA SER A 140 -8.06 -4.62 1.51
C SER A 140 -9.59 -4.50 1.69
N GLU A 141 -10.05 -3.61 2.57
CA GLU A 141 -11.47 -3.30 2.75
C GLU A 141 -12.10 -2.71 1.47
N GLY A 142 -11.31 -1.97 0.70
CA GLY A 142 -11.67 -1.48 -0.64
C GLY A 142 -11.69 -2.56 -1.74
N GLY A 143 -11.42 -3.82 -1.40
CA GLY A 143 -11.44 -4.96 -2.31
C GLY A 143 -10.10 -5.27 -3.00
N THR A 144 -9.01 -4.56 -2.66
CA THR A 144 -7.68 -4.83 -3.21
C THR A 144 -7.08 -6.09 -2.60
N LEU A 145 -6.65 -7.03 -3.44
CA LEU A 145 -5.85 -8.17 -3.00
C LEU A 145 -4.39 -7.74 -2.82
N ILE A 146 -3.86 -7.86 -1.60
CA ILE A 146 -2.46 -7.56 -1.29
C ILE A 146 -1.71 -8.87 -1.05
N ILE A 147 -0.65 -9.12 -1.83
CA ILE A 147 0.21 -10.31 -1.74
C ILE A 147 1.61 -9.86 -1.36
N LYS A 148 2.07 -10.24 -0.18
CA LYS A 148 3.38 -9.84 0.35
C LYS A 148 4.36 -11.00 0.32
N LEU A 149 5.47 -10.80 -0.38
CA LEU A 149 6.52 -11.81 -0.61
C LEU A 149 7.84 -11.30 -0.04
N PHE A 150 8.39 -12.03 0.91
CA PHE A 150 9.72 -11.74 1.47
C PHE A 150 10.72 -12.79 1.01
N LEU A 151 11.70 -12.40 0.20
CA LEU A 151 12.73 -13.29 -0.35
C LEU A 151 13.89 -13.38 0.63
N ASP A 152 14.02 -14.57 1.23
CA ASP A 152 15.01 -14.87 2.25
C ASP A 152 16.20 -15.65 1.68
N ILE A 153 17.42 -15.25 2.05
CA ILE A 153 18.69 -15.95 1.83
C ILE A 153 19.60 -15.69 3.03
N ASP A 154 20.48 -16.63 3.35
CA ASP A 154 21.46 -16.45 4.40
C ASP A 154 22.61 -15.49 4.01
N GLN A 155 23.41 -15.11 5.01
CA GLN A 155 24.52 -14.17 4.86
C GLN A 155 25.57 -14.70 3.85
N ASP A 156 25.88 -15.97 3.91
CA ASP A 156 26.92 -16.60 3.06
C ASP A 156 26.48 -16.64 1.59
N GLU A 157 25.24 -17.00 1.33
CA GLU A 157 24.69 -16.97 -0.05
C GLU A 157 24.59 -15.54 -0.56
N GLN A 158 24.24 -14.57 0.30
CA GLN A 158 24.22 -13.16 -0.06
C GLN A 158 25.62 -12.67 -0.47
N GLU A 159 26.64 -12.94 0.35
CA GLU A 159 28.04 -12.57 0.06
C GLU A 159 28.54 -13.21 -1.23
N LYS A 160 28.25 -14.49 -1.41
CA LYS A 160 28.59 -15.24 -2.64
C LYS A 160 27.95 -14.61 -3.88
N ARG A 161 26.70 -14.16 -3.77
CA ARG A 161 26.01 -13.46 -4.88
C ARG A 161 26.58 -12.08 -5.13
N PHE A 162 26.95 -11.33 -4.10
CA PHE A 162 27.64 -10.04 -4.27
C PHE A 162 28.95 -10.22 -5.02
N LYS A 163 29.81 -11.14 -4.59
CA LYS A 163 31.08 -11.46 -5.29
C LYS A 163 30.86 -11.84 -6.76
N LYS A 164 29.77 -12.55 -7.08
CA LYS A 164 29.43 -12.89 -8.46
C LYS A 164 28.96 -11.69 -9.29
N LEU A 165 28.19 -10.79 -8.71
CA LEU A 165 27.73 -9.58 -9.38
C LEU A 165 28.87 -8.60 -9.64
N GLU A 166 29.79 -8.45 -8.70
CA GLU A 166 30.95 -7.55 -8.79
C GLU A 166 31.99 -7.99 -9.83
N LYS A 167 32.07 -9.29 -10.13
CA LYS A 167 32.99 -9.80 -11.17
C LYS A 167 32.68 -9.31 -12.57
N LYS A 168 31.47 -8.85 -12.85
CA LYS A 168 31.03 -8.41 -14.17
C LYS A 168 30.81 -6.90 -14.16
N LYS A 169 31.42 -6.17 -15.07
CA LYS A 169 31.26 -4.71 -15.21
C LYS A 169 29.82 -4.27 -15.40
N GLU A 170 29.01 -5.10 -16.10
CA GLU A 170 27.60 -4.84 -16.39
C GLU A 170 26.69 -5.00 -15.15
N THR A 171 27.16 -5.65 -14.09
CA THR A 171 26.35 -5.95 -12.89
C THR A 171 26.93 -5.41 -11.59
N GLN A 172 28.18 -4.96 -11.58
CA GLN A 172 28.86 -4.48 -10.36
C GLN A 172 28.12 -3.31 -9.68
N TRP A 173 27.47 -2.46 -10.46
CA TRP A 173 26.68 -1.32 -9.96
C TRP A 173 25.46 -1.73 -9.12
N ARG A 174 25.06 -3.00 -9.18
CA ARG A 174 23.94 -3.55 -8.38
C ARG A 174 24.30 -3.81 -6.92
N VAL A 175 25.58 -3.79 -6.59
CA VAL A 175 26.07 -3.98 -5.22
C VAL A 175 26.56 -2.64 -4.72
N THR A 176 25.78 -2.02 -3.87
CA THR A 176 26.08 -0.72 -3.27
C THR A 176 26.90 -0.87 -2.00
N GLN A 177 27.52 0.21 -1.53
CA GLN A 177 28.20 0.22 -0.24
C GLN A 177 27.22 -0.12 0.90
N GLY A 178 26.00 0.40 0.86
CA GLY A 178 24.95 0.06 1.84
C GLY A 178 24.57 -1.43 1.84
N ASP A 179 24.63 -2.12 0.69
CA ASP A 179 24.40 -3.57 0.66
C ASP A 179 25.50 -4.32 1.40
N LYS A 180 26.75 -3.90 1.27
CA LYS A 180 27.88 -4.50 2.00
C LYS A 180 27.78 -4.25 3.50
N GLU A 181 27.43 -3.06 3.91
CA GLU A 181 27.24 -2.72 5.31
C GLU A 181 26.11 -3.55 5.95
N ARG A 182 25.00 -3.74 5.23
CA ARG A 182 23.89 -4.63 5.66
C ARG A 182 24.32 -6.09 5.74
N ASN A 183 25.20 -6.55 4.85
CA ASN A 183 25.73 -7.92 4.94
C ASN A 183 26.69 -8.08 6.13
N VAL A 184 27.58 -7.13 6.37
CA VAL A 184 28.48 -7.16 7.54
C VAL A 184 27.70 -7.20 8.85
N LYS A 185 26.58 -6.49 8.92
CA LYS A 185 25.67 -6.44 10.08
C LYS A 185 24.40 -7.27 9.83
N TYR A 186 24.56 -8.43 9.22
CA TYR A 186 23.41 -9.24 8.77
C TYR A 186 22.44 -9.56 9.89
N ASP A 187 22.91 -9.98 11.06
CA ASP A 187 22.05 -10.34 12.20
C ASP A 187 21.23 -9.15 12.71
N GLU A 188 21.84 -7.96 12.82
CA GLU A 188 21.13 -6.74 13.21
C GLU A 188 20.04 -6.40 12.17
N TYR A 189 20.38 -6.49 10.89
CA TYR A 189 19.46 -6.20 9.79
C TYR A 189 18.35 -7.25 9.66
N ALA A 190 18.64 -8.53 9.95
CA ALA A 190 17.68 -9.62 9.97
C ALA A 190 16.69 -9.50 11.14
N LEU A 191 17.15 -9.08 12.33
CA LEU A 191 16.27 -8.80 13.47
C LEU A 191 15.27 -7.67 13.16
N MET A 192 15.71 -6.61 12.49
CA MET A 192 14.80 -5.54 12.06
C MET A 192 13.78 -6.05 11.01
N ALA A 193 14.19 -6.95 10.12
CA ALA A 193 13.28 -7.60 9.18
C ALA A 193 12.26 -8.48 9.90
N GLU A 194 12.69 -9.26 10.89
CA GLU A 194 11.81 -10.12 11.69
C GLU A 194 10.76 -9.28 12.43
N GLU A 195 11.14 -8.15 13.02
CA GLU A 195 10.21 -7.22 13.67
C GLU A 195 9.23 -6.63 12.67
N MET A 196 9.70 -6.18 11.50
CA MET A 196 8.84 -5.67 10.43
C MET A 196 7.81 -6.73 10.01
N LEU A 197 8.25 -7.96 9.74
CA LEU A 197 7.39 -9.06 9.36
C LEU A 197 6.34 -9.34 10.45
N PHE A 198 6.77 -9.39 11.72
CA PHE A 198 5.90 -9.67 12.84
C PHE A 198 4.85 -8.57 13.07
N CYS A 199 5.26 -7.30 13.00
CA CYS A 199 4.36 -6.16 13.25
C CYS A 199 3.36 -5.90 12.12
N THR A 200 3.61 -6.47 10.94
CA THR A 200 2.79 -6.22 9.75
C THR A 200 2.23 -7.49 9.12
N ASP A 201 2.32 -8.65 9.80
CA ASP A 201 1.65 -9.87 9.38
C ASP A 201 0.20 -9.83 9.85
N THR A 202 -0.70 -9.54 8.93
CA THR A 202 -2.13 -9.35 9.22
C THR A 202 -2.99 -10.34 8.45
N ASP A 203 -4.18 -10.65 8.96
CA ASP A 203 -5.11 -11.60 8.33
C ASP A 203 -5.58 -11.14 6.94
N TYR A 204 -5.65 -9.82 6.73
CA TYR A 204 -6.07 -9.24 5.45
C TYR A 204 -4.91 -9.10 4.44
N ALA A 205 -3.65 -9.13 4.90
CA ALA A 205 -2.45 -9.05 4.07
C ALA A 205 -1.30 -9.83 4.73
N PRO A 206 -1.32 -11.17 4.70
CA PRO A 206 -0.27 -11.99 5.33
C PRO A 206 1.03 -11.99 4.53
N TRP A 207 2.15 -12.18 5.24
CA TRP A 207 3.44 -12.37 4.64
C TRP A 207 3.67 -13.82 4.20
N THR A 208 4.24 -14.00 3.01
CA THR A 208 4.79 -15.28 2.58
C THR A 208 6.30 -15.18 2.46
N ILE A 209 7.02 -15.94 3.28
CA ILE A 209 8.49 -16.03 3.19
C ILE A 209 8.87 -16.99 2.06
N ILE A 210 9.75 -16.56 1.18
CA ILE A 210 10.21 -17.29 0.00
C ILE A 210 11.66 -17.70 0.22
N GLU A 211 11.93 -18.99 0.28
CA GLU A 211 13.28 -19.55 0.31
C GLU A 211 13.98 -19.29 -1.04
N ALA A 212 14.83 -18.24 -1.08
CA ALA A 212 15.37 -17.74 -2.34
C ALA A 212 16.77 -18.25 -2.69
N THR A 213 17.30 -19.21 -1.96
CA THR A 213 18.59 -19.88 -2.25
C THR A 213 18.51 -20.64 -3.57
N ASP A 214 17.51 -21.51 -3.75
CA ASP A 214 17.26 -22.15 -5.06
C ASP A 214 16.25 -21.30 -5.87
N ARG A 215 16.70 -20.83 -7.04
CA ARG A 215 15.90 -19.93 -7.88
C ARG A 215 14.66 -20.57 -8.48
N ARG A 216 14.70 -21.89 -8.74
CA ARG A 216 13.58 -22.64 -9.32
C ARG A 216 12.51 -22.83 -8.26
N PHE A 217 12.92 -23.25 -7.07
CA PHE A 217 12.03 -23.37 -5.92
C PHE A 217 11.34 -22.02 -5.61
N ALA A 218 12.13 -20.95 -5.50
CA ALA A 218 11.60 -19.61 -5.26
C ALA A 218 10.59 -19.18 -6.34
N THR A 219 10.91 -19.39 -7.62
CA THR A 219 9.98 -19.07 -8.72
C THR A 219 8.65 -19.81 -8.55
N THR A 220 8.72 -21.13 -8.37
CA THR A 220 7.52 -21.96 -8.23
C THR A 220 6.70 -21.56 -7.00
N LYS A 221 7.33 -21.32 -5.86
CA LYS A 221 6.64 -20.90 -4.63
C LYS A 221 5.96 -19.54 -4.80
N ILE A 222 6.63 -18.56 -5.41
CA ILE A 222 6.06 -17.24 -5.71
C ILE A 222 4.79 -17.39 -6.58
N TYR A 223 4.90 -18.12 -7.69
CA TYR A 223 3.75 -18.31 -8.59
C TYR A 223 2.59 -19.01 -7.89
N MET A 224 2.87 -20.07 -7.13
CA MET A 224 1.83 -20.81 -6.39
C MET A 224 1.16 -19.91 -5.36
N THR A 225 1.92 -19.09 -4.63
CA THR A 225 1.37 -18.13 -3.66
C THR A 225 0.45 -17.12 -4.36
N VAL A 226 0.89 -16.54 -5.46
CA VAL A 226 0.09 -15.56 -6.22
C VAL A 226 -1.17 -16.21 -6.76
N ILE A 227 -1.08 -17.40 -7.36
CA ILE A 227 -2.22 -18.16 -7.88
C ILE A 227 -3.23 -18.46 -6.79
N GLN A 228 -2.78 -19.00 -5.65
CA GLN A 228 -3.66 -19.33 -4.53
C GLN A 228 -4.39 -18.10 -3.97
N ALA A 229 -3.65 -17.00 -3.80
CA ALA A 229 -4.24 -15.74 -3.33
C ALA A 229 -5.29 -15.19 -4.30
N MET A 230 -4.99 -15.20 -5.62
CA MET A 230 -5.94 -14.75 -6.64
C MET A 230 -7.18 -15.68 -6.71
N GLN A 231 -6.99 -16.99 -6.66
CA GLN A 231 -8.10 -17.95 -6.65
C GLN A 231 -9.03 -17.73 -5.45
N GLU A 232 -8.47 -17.54 -4.27
CA GLU A 232 -9.24 -17.30 -3.05
C GLU A 232 -10.01 -15.98 -3.11
N GLN A 233 -9.38 -14.90 -3.62
CA GLN A 233 -10.05 -13.60 -3.76
C GLN A 233 -11.18 -13.65 -4.79
N ILE A 234 -10.96 -14.32 -5.93
CA ILE A 234 -11.99 -14.54 -6.95
C ILE A 234 -13.18 -15.32 -6.37
N ARG A 235 -12.90 -16.38 -5.59
CA ARG A 235 -13.95 -17.16 -4.92
C ARG A 235 -14.78 -16.27 -3.99
N ARG A 236 -14.12 -15.49 -3.12
CA ARG A 236 -14.78 -14.56 -2.18
C ARG A 236 -15.63 -13.52 -2.91
N GLN A 237 -15.11 -12.95 -3.99
CA GLN A 237 -15.82 -11.95 -4.77
C GLN A 237 -17.10 -12.51 -5.40
N LYS A 238 -17.04 -13.73 -5.96
CA LYS A 238 -18.21 -14.43 -6.52
C LYS A 238 -19.25 -14.76 -5.46
N GLU A 239 -18.82 -15.27 -4.30
CA GLU A 239 -19.70 -15.57 -3.18
C GLU A 239 -20.41 -14.32 -2.65
N ASN A 240 -19.67 -13.22 -2.48
CA ASN A 240 -20.22 -11.95 -2.06
C ASN A 240 -21.22 -11.39 -3.07
N SER A 241 -20.92 -11.44 -4.37
CA SER A 241 -21.84 -10.99 -5.41
C SER A 241 -23.13 -11.80 -5.41
N ALA A 242 -23.04 -13.13 -5.30
CA ALA A 242 -24.20 -14.00 -5.23
C ALA A 242 -25.05 -13.75 -3.96
N LEU A 243 -24.40 -13.42 -2.83
CA LEU A 243 -25.09 -13.05 -1.60
C LEU A 243 -25.82 -11.72 -1.72
N LEU A 244 -25.17 -10.71 -2.31
CA LEU A 244 -25.75 -9.39 -2.57
C LEU A 244 -26.97 -9.48 -3.49
N GLU A 245 -26.92 -10.28 -4.57
CA GLU A 245 -28.07 -10.51 -5.45
C GLU A 245 -29.25 -11.13 -4.71
N LYS A 246 -28.99 -12.13 -3.84
CA LYS A 246 -30.04 -12.74 -3.00
C LYS A 246 -30.64 -11.73 -2.02
N THR A 247 -29.77 -10.93 -1.37
CA THR A 247 -30.21 -9.91 -0.41
C THR A 247 -31.03 -8.82 -1.10
N ASN A 248 -30.60 -8.36 -2.27
CA ASN A 248 -31.34 -7.35 -3.03
C ASN A 248 -32.74 -7.83 -3.45
N LYS A 249 -32.88 -9.10 -3.89
CA LYS A 249 -34.18 -9.69 -4.19
C LYS A 249 -35.11 -9.72 -2.95
N ILE A 250 -34.55 -10.11 -1.78
CA ILE A 250 -35.32 -10.08 -0.52
C ILE A 250 -35.72 -8.65 -0.13
N VAL A 251 -34.81 -7.70 -0.32
CA VAL A 251 -35.08 -6.28 -0.04
C VAL A 251 -36.15 -5.74 -0.98
N GLU A 252 -36.08 -6.05 -2.28
CA GLU A 252 -37.11 -5.68 -3.26
C GLU A 252 -38.48 -6.24 -2.88
N GLU A 253 -38.56 -7.53 -2.57
CA GLU A 253 -39.79 -8.20 -2.11
C GLU A 253 -40.35 -7.56 -0.81
N VAL A 254 -39.50 -7.16 0.14
CA VAL A 254 -39.89 -6.53 1.41
C VAL A 254 -40.22 -5.03 1.23
N CYS A 255 -39.58 -4.33 0.28
CA CYS A 255 -39.82 -2.93 0.01
C CYS A 255 -41.14 -2.70 -0.72
N GLU A 256 -41.56 -3.60 -1.63
CA GLU A 256 -42.89 -3.53 -2.26
C GLU A 256 -44.01 -3.58 -1.22
N GLU A 257 -43.80 -4.25 -0.08
CA GLU A 257 -44.79 -4.31 1.03
C GLU A 257 -44.70 -3.13 2.02
N LYS A 258 -43.60 -2.33 2.03
CA LYS A 258 -43.32 -1.36 3.12
C LYS A 258 -42.99 0.10 2.69
N GLU A 259 -43.17 0.48 1.44
CA GLU A 259 -42.86 1.87 1.01
C GLU A 259 -43.51 2.96 1.85
N VAL A 260 -44.66 2.66 2.50
CA VAL A 260 -45.42 3.62 3.33
C VAL A 260 -44.82 3.82 4.73
N GLN A 261 -44.15 2.80 5.32
CA GLN A 261 -43.62 2.88 6.69
C GLN A 261 -42.22 3.46 6.80
N ILE A 262 -41.37 3.26 5.78
CA ILE A 262 -39.96 3.72 5.81
C ILE A 262 -39.87 5.24 5.64
N ALA A 263 -40.72 5.85 4.83
CA ALA A 263 -40.74 7.30 4.67
C ALA A 263 -41.10 8.02 5.99
N GLN A 264 -42.10 7.54 6.72
CA GLN A 264 -42.47 8.10 8.03
C GLN A 264 -41.41 7.87 9.12
N TYR A 265 -40.69 6.72 9.07
CA TYR A 265 -39.61 6.43 10.02
C TYR A 265 -38.33 7.24 9.74
N ALA A 266 -38.05 7.53 8.48
CA ALA A 266 -36.93 8.37 8.08
C ALA A 266 -37.17 9.86 8.44
N GLU A 267 -38.37 10.40 8.18
CA GLU A 267 -38.72 11.78 8.54
C GLU A 267 -38.61 12.02 10.06
N ASN A 268 -39.06 11.08 10.88
CA ASN A 268 -39.03 11.23 12.34
C ASN A 268 -37.61 11.06 12.93
N ARG A 269 -36.75 10.23 12.34
CA ARG A 269 -35.39 9.97 12.86
C ARG A 269 -34.37 11.02 12.45
N PHE A 270 -34.51 11.60 11.25
CA PHE A 270 -33.61 12.65 10.78
C PHE A 270 -33.89 14.01 11.45
N SER A 271 -35.12 14.26 11.93
CA SER A 271 -35.43 15.48 12.65
C SER A 271 -34.84 15.56 14.06
N GLU A 272 -34.65 14.42 14.75
CA GLU A 272 -34.18 14.41 16.14
C GLU A 272 -32.65 14.36 16.29
N VAL A 273 -31.88 13.93 15.27
CA VAL A 273 -30.44 13.62 15.38
C VAL A 273 -29.55 14.52 14.52
N SER A 274 -30.09 15.36 13.68
CA SER A 274 -29.29 16.25 12.83
C SER A 274 -28.59 17.34 13.64
N ILE A 275 -27.25 17.38 13.56
CA ILE A 275 -26.42 18.47 14.09
C ILE A 275 -26.92 19.82 13.48
N LEU A 276 -27.36 19.80 12.24
CA LEU A 276 -27.86 20.97 11.53
C LEU A 276 -29.21 21.50 12.11
N SER A 277 -30.10 20.61 12.60
CA SER A 277 -31.35 21.01 13.23
C SER A 277 -31.14 21.71 14.58
N LYS A 278 -29.97 21.53 15.20
CA LYS A 278 -29.59 22.22 16.46
C LYS A 278 -28.83 23.53 16.22
N THR A 279 -28.57 23.86 14.96
CA THR A 279 -27.80 25.05 14.60
C THR A 279 -28.75 26.26 14.60
N ASP A 280 -28.46 27.24 15.43
CA ASP A 280 -29.20 28.51 15.45
C ASP A 280 -28.86 29.32 14.19
N LEU A 281 -29.75 29.32 13.22
CA LEU A 281 -29.63 30.06 11.96
C LEU A 281 -29.99 31.56 12.12
N SER A 282 -30.45 31.98 13.28
CA SER A 282 -30.79 33.41 13.57
C SER A 282 -29.54 34.22 13.93
N CYS A 283 -28.41 33.55 14.20
CA CYS A 283 -27.13 34.21 14.48
C CYS A 283 -26.68 35.06 13.29
N SER A 284 -26.77 36.34 13.41
CA SER A 284 -26.29 37.29 12.41
C SER A 284 -25.54 38.43 13.08
N TYR A 285 -24.64 39.06 12.34
CA TYR A 285 -23.96 40.27 12.78
C TYR A 285 -24.48 41.47 12.03
N THR A 286 -24.51 42.64 12.69
CA THR A 286 -24.69 43.90 11.98
C THR A 286 -23.50 44.15 11.06
N LYS A 287 -23.66 44.96 10.02
CA LYS A 287 -22.62 45.27 9.04
C LYS A 287 -21.35 45.85 9.69
N GLU A 288 -21.54 46.64 10.74
CA GLU A 288 -20.46 47.28 11.51
C GLU A 288 -19.72 46.24 12.36
N GLU A 289 -20.41 45.39 13.09
CA GLU A 289 -19.82 44.31 13.91
C GLU A 289 -19.11 43.31 13.04
N TYR A 290 -19.69 42.95 11.88
CA TYR A 290 -19.05 42.06 10.91
C TYR A 290 -17.71 42.61 10.44
N LYS A 291 -17.66 43.88 10.01
CA LYS A 291 -16.40 44.50 9.57
C LYS A 291 -15.33 44.49 10.65
N GLN A 292 -15.67 44.86 11.88
CA GLN A 292 -14.72 44.91 13.01
C GLN A 292 -14.20 43.51 13.35
N LYS A 293 -15.08 42.50 13.38
CA LYS A 293 -14.68 41.11 13.64
C LYS A 293 -13.85 40.54 12.51
N LEU A 294 -14.22 40.82 11.25
CA LEU A 294 -13.50 40.36 10.06
C LEU A 294 -12.07 40.88 10.08
N ASP A 295 -11.86 42.20 10.27
CA ASP A 295 -10.54 42.84 10.34
C ASP A 295 -9.65 42.18 11.43
N LYS A 296 -10.25 41.96 12.59
CA LYS A 296 -9.53 41.29 13.71
C LYS A 296 -9.12 39.87 13.41
N LEU A 297 -10.02 39.10 12.76
CA LEU A 297 -9.75 37.70 12.38
C LEU A 297 -8.75 37.61 11.23
N GLN A 298 -8.82 38.51 10.26
CA GLN A 298 -7.86 38.57 9.15
C GLN A 298 -6.45 38.86 9.67
N ARG A 299 -6.25 39.86 10.54
CA ARG A 299 -4.94 40.13 11.17
C ARG A 299 -4.42 38.95 11.98
N LYS A 300 -5.32 38.22 12.68
CA LYS A 300 -4.94 37.01 13.40
C LYS A 300 -4.53 35.89 12.43
N ALA A 301 -5.23 35.71 11.32
CA ALA A 301 -4.91 34.75 10.28
C ALA A 301 -3.56 35.05 9.61
N GLU A 302 -3.32 36.32 9.24
CA GLU A 302 -2.03 36.78 8.71
C GLU A 302 -0.85 36.49 9.65
N ARG A 303 -1.05 36.78 10.95
CA ARG A 303 -0.01 36.47 11.95
C ARG A 303 0.27 34.99 12.03
N LEU A 304 -0.78 34.15 12.13
CA LEU A 304 -0.63 32.68 12.20
C LEU A 304 -0.01 32.10 10.94
N HIS A 305 -0.39 32.62 9.77
CA HIS A 305 0.20 32.26 8.50
C HIS A 305 1.70 32.60 8.47
N GLY A 306 2.08 33.81 8.91
CA GLY A 306 3.48 34.21 9.00
C GLY A 306 4.30 33.41 10.03
N GLU A 307 3.66 32.90 11.09
CA GLU A 307 4.29 31.98 12.05
C GLU A 307 4.49 30.58 11.44
N LEU A 308 3.51 30.08 10.72
CA LEU A 308 3.59 28.81 9.98
C LEU A 308 4.66 28.86 8.89
N TYR A 309 4.73 29.95 8.14
CA TYR A 309 5.75 30.16 7.11
C TYR A 309 7.17 30.14 7.69
N ARG A 310 7.40 30.80 8.83
CA ARG A 310 8.71 30.80 9.49
C ARG A 310 9.12 29.46 10.10
N LYS A 311 8.15 28.59 10.41
CA LYS A 311 8.39 27.27 11.02
C LYS A 311 8.47 26.12 10.02
N ARG A 312 8.10 26.34 8.77
CA ARG A 312 8.12 25.34 7.69
C ARG A 312 8.90 25.88 6.50
N SER A 313 9.44 24.97 5.67
CA SER A 313 10.11 25.35 4.42
C SER A 313 9.13 25.99 3.44
N GLU A 314 9.66 26.79 2.51
CA GLU A 314 8.93 27.64 1.55
C GLU A 314 7.90 26.90 0.68
N GLU A 315 8.01 25.58 0.55
CA GLU A 315 7.22 24.74 -0.36
C GLU A 315 5.75 24.49 0.06
N HIS A 316 5.40 24.70 1.33
CA HIS A 316 4.01 24.56 1.81
C HIS A 316 3.16 25.83 1.67
N THR A 317 3.73 26.93 1.15
CA THR A 317 3.02 28.21 1.06
C THR A 317 1.95 28.28 -0.01
N SER A 318 2.10 27.52 -1.12
CA SER A 318 1.12 27.55 -2.22
C SER A 318 -0.22 26.91 -1.84
N GLU A 319 -0.21 25.81 -1.07
CA GLU A 319 -1.42 25.12 -0.61
C GLU A 319 -2.14 25.92 0.49
N LEU A 320 -1.40 26.52 1.42
CA LEU A 320 -1.97 27.38 2.46
C LEU A 320 -2.50 28.70 1.90
N GLN A 321 -1.90 29.23 0.83
CA GLN A 321 -2.43 30.41 0.11
C GLN A 321 -3.77 30.08 -0.56
N SER A 322 -3.91 28.90 -1.17
CA SER A 322 -5.17 28.45 -1.78
C SER A 322 -6.26 28.23 -0.74
N LEU A 323 -5.93 27.69 0.43
CA LEU A 323 -6.89 27.50 1.54
C LEU A 323 -7.32 28.83 2.16
N ALA A 324 -6.40 29.78 2.38
CA ALA A 324 -6.70 31.12 2.86
C ALA A 324 -7.55 31.91 1.84
N TYR A 325 -7.28 31.75 0.56
CA TYR A 325 -8.04 32.33 -0.53
C TYR A 325 -9.46 31.75 -0.61
N LEU A 326 -9.60 30.42 -0.45
CA LEU A 326 -10.91 29.73 -0.40
C LEU A 326 -11.75 30.18 0.82
N VAL A 327 -11.15 30.32 1.98
CA VAL A 327 -11.81 30.80 3.20
C VAL A 327 -12.23 32.26 3.04
N CYS A 328 -11.39 33.13 2.47
CA CYS A 328 -11.74 34.52 2.18
C CYS A 328 -12.87 34.61 1.13
N ARG A 329 -12.83 33.76 0.08
CA ARG A 329 -13.85 33.74 -0.97
C ARG A 329 -15.23 33.28 -0.43
N LEU A 330 -15.24 32.21 0.35
CA LEU A 330 -16.45 31.69 1.01
C LEU A 330 -17.09 32.70 2.00
N LEU A 331 -16.27 33.62 2.57
CA LEU A 331 -16.73 34.68 3.45
C LEU A 331 -17.21 35.93 2.67
N LEU A 332 -16.81 36.08 1.40
CA LEU A 332 -17.17 37.24 0.55
C LEU A 332 -18.34 36.96 -0.39
N GLU A 333 -18.70 35.68 -0.65
CA GLU A 333 -19.80 35.28 -1.53
C GLU A 333 -21.14 35.07 -0.78
N LYS A 334 -21.22 35.46 0.52
CA LYS A 334 -22.46 35.61 1.30
C LYS A 334 -22.67 37.08 1.64
#